data_75e95aead0ba19823b938a6d5505db19
#
_entry.id   75e95aead0ba19823b938a6d5505db19
#
_cell.length_a   1.000
_cell.length_b   1.000
_cell.length_c   1.000
_cell.angle_alpha   90.00
_cell.angle_beta   90.00
_cell.angle_gamma   90.00
#
_symmetry.space_group_name_H-M   'P 1'
#
loop_
_entity.id
_entity.type
_entity.pdbx_description
1 polymer ?
#
loop_
_entity_poly.entity_id
_entity_poly.type
_entity_poly.pdbx_seq_one_letter_code
_entity_poly.pdbx_strand_id
1 'polypeptide(L)'
;MEQVEQVEQVEQSIPPYRRIVEEIRRRIDAGELAPGDRVPSTRRITQEWGVAMATATKVLTTLRQEGLVRAVPGVGTVVAEPEPHPQAPPPRAARGEAAGERRPREADSGLSRDRVVRAAVKVADAEGLRALSMRRVAAEFGVSSMALYRHVANKDELVLLMADAVFEEIELPEPAPEGWRDRMAAGARLQWELYHRHPWLAQYLSLTRPRPMPRAMALIEWTMARVTGMDPLTLIHMALTLLSFVLSTAAGLEEDLEAEQETGLDQSQWMAAMEPTFEGILSSGSYPMYAEMSGTEEGLLNLDTLFEFGLARILDGMEVLVERRAAEGGTPSETPSGTPNGTRRG
;
A
#
# COMPACT_ATOMS: atom_id res chain seq x y z
N MET A 1 -13.71 -27.52 -21.40
CA MET A 1 -12.22 -27.56 -21.47
C MET A 1 -11.63 -26.18 -21.14
N GLU A 2 -12.15 -25.10 -21.70
CA GLU A 2 -11.66 -23.72 -21.46
C GLU A 2 -11.67 -23.25 -19.98
N GLN A 3 -12.65 -23.65 -19.18
CA GLN A 3 -12.71 -23.30 -17.75
C GLN A 3 -11.68 -24.05 -16.88
N VAL A 4 -11.25 -25.22 -17.27
CA VAL A 4 -10.22 -25.99 -16.55
C VAL A 4 -8.83 -25.43 -16.86
N GLU A 5 -8.57 -25.00 -18.12
CA GLU A 5 -7.32 -24.33 -18.50
C GLU A 5 -7.17 -22.93 -17.83
N GLN A 6 -8.26 -22.19 -17.63
CA GLN A 6 -8.21 -20.90 -16.90
C GLN A 6 -7.91 -21.08 -15.41
N VAL A 7 -8.40 -22.12 -14.77
CA VAL A 7 -8.10 -22.43 -13.37
C VAL A 7 -6.64 -22.86 -13.19
N GLU A 8 -6.10 -23.68 -14.10
CA GLU A 8 -4.67 -24.05 -14.07
C GLU A 8 -3.72 -22.86 -14.35
N GLN A 9 -4.11 -21.91 -15.20
CA GLN A 9 -3.32 -20.69 -15.43
C GLN A 9 -3.33 -19.74 -14.25
N VAL A 10 -4.42 -19.65 -13.50
CA VAL A 10 -4.50 -18.84 -12.27
C VAL A 10 -3.68 -19.46 -11.13
N GLU A 11 -3.66 -20.79 -11.00
CA GLU A 11 -2.82 -21.49 -10.02
C GLU A 11 -1.32 -21.33 -10.29
N GLN A 12 -0.91 -21.22 -11.57
CA GLN A 12 0.49 -20.95 -11.95
C GLN A 12 0.93 -19.50 -11.67
N SER A 13 0.00 -18.57 -11.46
CA SER A 13 0.26 -17.16 -11.15
C SER A 13 0.59 -16.92 -9.67
N ILE A 14 0.28 -17.85 -8.77
CA ILE A 14 0.54 -17.69 -7.33
C ILE A 14 2.01 -17.99 -7.02
N PRO A 15 2.76 -17.05 -6.41
CA PRO A 15 4.17 -17.29 -6.02
C PRO A 15 4.32 -18.56 -5.16
N PRO A 16 5.34 -19.39 -5.41
CA PRO A 16 5.51 -20.68 -4.71
C PRO A 16 5.45 -20.57 -3.19
N TYR A 17 6.02 -19.50 -2.60
CA TYR A 17 5.99 -19.33 -1.16
C TYR A 17 4.56 -19.17 -0.60
N ARG A 18 3.65 -18.51 -1.34
CA ARG A 18 2.26 -18.33 -0.90
C ARG A 18 1.50 -19.64 -0.83
N ARG A 19 1.65 -20.49 -1.86
CA ARG A 19 1.03 -21.83 -1.85
C ARG A 19 1.47 -22.65 -0.65
N ILE A 20 2.75 -22.57 -0.28
CA ILE A 20 3.30 -23.28 0.87
C ILE A 20 2.77 -22.70 2.19
N VAL A 21 2.67 -21.36 2.29
CA VAL A 21 2.07 -20.70 3.47
C VAL A 21 0.62 -21.14 3.66
N GLU A 22 -0.17 -21.14 2.59
CA GLU A 22 -1.59 -21.55 2.63
C GLU A 22 -1.74 -23.02 3.01
N GLU A 23 -0.89 -23.90 2.50
CA GLU A 23 -0.91 -25.31 2.85
C GLU A 23 -0.56 -25.55 4.33
N ILE A 24 0.47 -24.88 4.85
CA ILE A 24 0.81 -24.99 6.29
C ILE A 24 -0.32 -24.41 7.14
N ARG A 25 -0.95 -23.31 6.73
CA ARG A 25 -2.11 -22.72 7.38
C ARG A 25 -3.27 -23.71 7.43
N ARG A 26 -3.61 -24.33 6.29
CA ARG A 26 -4.65 -25.33 6.18
C ARG A 26 -4.42 -26.49 7.18
N ARG A 27 -3.17 -26.95 7.32
CA ARG A 27 -2.79 -28.01 8.28
C ARG A 27 -2.99 -27.58 9.74
N ILE A 28 -2.71 -26.29 10.04
CA ILE A 28 -2.98 -25.72 11.38
C ILE A 28 -4.49 -25.64 11.62
N ASP A 29 -5.26 -25.18 10.63
CA ASP A 29 -6.72 -25.01 10.72
C ASP A 29 -7.45 -26.36 10.85
N ALA A 30 -6.96 -27.36 10.14
CA ALA A 30 -7.48 -28.74 10.23
C ALA A 30 -7.08 -29.47 11.52
N GLY A 31 -6.23 -28.85 12.37
CA GLY A 31 -5.70 -29.48 13.58
C GLY A 31 -4.63 -30.53 13.32
N GLU A 32 -4.14 -30.67 12.08
CA GLU A 32 -3.02 -31.56 11.74
C GLU A 32 -1.70 -31.09 12.36
N LEU A 33 -1.60 -29.77 12.63
CA LEU A 33 -0.55 -29.13 13.41
C LEU A 33 -1.19 -28.39 14.59
N ALA A 34 -1.09 -28.97 15.77
CA ALA A 34 -1.63 -28.39 16.99
C ALA A 34 -0.73 -27.24 17.53
N PRO A 35 -1.28 -26.31 18.35
CA PRO A 35 -0.46 -25.34 19.08
C PRO A 35 0.72 -26.00 19.82
N GLY A 36 1.94 -25.47 19.60
CA GLY A 36 3.17 -26.03 20.14
C GLY A 36 3.85 -27.06 19.22
N ASP A 37 3.18 -27.59 18.20
CA ASP A 37 3.78 -28.53 17.26
C ASP A 37 4.82 -27.84 16.36
N ARG A 38 5.85 -28.60 15.95
CA ARG A 38 6.88 -28.09 15.05
C ARG A 38 6.36 -28.00 13.63
N VAL A 39 6.46 -26.82 13.02
CA VAL A 39 6.25 -26.66 11.58
C VAL A 39 7.51 -27.12 10.82
N PRO A 40 7.39 -27.49 9.51
CA PRO A 40 8.53 -27.89 8.71
C PRO A 40 9.62 -26.81 8.71
N SER A 41 10.88 -27.21 8.97
CA SER A 41 12.03 -26.31 8.91
C SER A 41 12.29 -25.83 7.48
N THR A 42 13.06 -24.74 7.30
CA THR A 42 13.48 -24.26 5.96
C THR A 42 14.05 -25.38 5.10
N ARG A 43 14.90 -26.24 5.66
CA ARG A 43 15.47 -27.38 4.95
C ARG A 43 14.42 -28.40 4.54
N ARG A 44 13.44 -28.66 5.37
CA ARG A 44 12.35 -29.58 5.07
C ARG A 44 11.39 -28.99 4.02
N ILE A 45 11.07 -27.70 4.11
CA ILE A 45 10.29 -26.99 3.09
C ILE A 45 10.99 -27.05 1.74
N THR A 46 12.31 -26.82 1.69
CA THR A 46 13.10 -26.94 0.46
C THR A 46 13.00 -28.34 -0.15
N GLN A 47 13.06 -29.38 0.68
CA GLN A 47 12.98 -30.78 0.22
C GLN A 47 11.57 -31.21 -0.17
N GLU A 48 10.55 -30.83 0.61
CA GLU A 48 9.16 -31.27 0.41
C GLU A 48 8.49 -30.59 -0.79
N TRP A 49 8.80 -29.29 -1.02
CA TRP A 49 8.19 -28.50 -2.10
C TRP A 49 9.13 -28.16 -3.26
N GLY A 50 10.39 -28.60 -3.23
CA GLY A 50 11.34 -28.35 -4.33
C GLY A 50 11.69 -26.88 -4.55
N VAL A 51 11.64 -26.04 -3.49
CA VAL A 51 11.87 -24.59 -3.61
C VAL A 51 13.26 -24.20 -3.09
N ALA A 52 13.74 -23.02 -3.53
CA ALA A 52 15.01 -22.47 -3.05
C ALA A 52 14.94 -22.13 -1.55
N MET A 53 16.11 -22.16 -0.86
CA MET A 53 16.23 -21.82 0.57
C MET A 53 15.66 -20.45 0.91
N ALA A 54 15.87 -19.45 0.04
CA ALA A 54 15.29 -18.11 0.20
C ALA A 54 13.77 -18.13 0.21
N THR A 55 13.13 -18.94 -0.64
CA THR A 55 11.67 -19.14 -0.67
C THR A 55 11.18 -19.79 0.61
N ALA A 56 11.87 -20.83 1.07
CA ALA A 56 11.55 -21.52 2.34
C ALA A 56 11.70 -20.58 3.56
N THR A 57 12.72 -19.72 3.55
CA THR A 57 12.91 -18.69 4.59
C THR A 57 11.76 -17.69 4.56
N LYS A 58 11.34 -17.24 3.38
CA LYS A 58 10.21 -16.33 3.21
C LYS A 58 8.90 -16.94 3.72
N VAL A 59 8.66 -18.24 3.50
CA VAL A 59 7.49 -18.96 4.07
C VAL A 59 7.45 -18.84 5.59
N LEU A 60 8.52 -19.21 6.29
CA LEU A 60 8.56 -19.14 7.75
C LEU A 60 8.50 -17.71 8.29
N THR A 61 9.07 -16.74 7.56
CA THR A 61 8.96 -15.33 7.91
C THR A 61 7.53 -14.85 7.79
N THR A 62 6.83 -15.17 6.70
CA THR A 62 5.42 -14.83 6.50
C THR A 62 4.54 -15.45 7.59
N LEU A 63 4.70 -16.74 7.89
CA LEU A 63 3.95 -17.41 8.97
C LEU A 63 4.18 -16.79 10.35
N ARG A 64 5.40 -16.26 10.62
CA ARG A 64 5.69 -15.51 11.87
C ARG A 64 5.02 -14.14 11.87
N GLN A 65 5.10 -13.40 10.78
CA GLN A 65 4.45 -12.09 10.65
C GLN A 65 2.92 -12.21 10.79
N GLU A 66 2.36 -13.32 10.32
CA GLU A 66 0.95 -13.63 10.50
C GLU A 66 0.59 -14.12 11.92
N GLY A 67 1.60 -14.33 12.78
CA GLY A 67 1.40 -14.80 14.15
C GLY A 67 0.96 -16.27 14.26
N LEU A 68 1.05 -17.03 13.17
CA LEU A 68 0.69 -18.47 13.15
C LEU A 68 1.75 -19.35 13.76
N VAL A 69 3.02 -18.91 13.73
CA VAL A 69 4.14 -19.65 14.28
C VAL A 69 5.09 -18.73 15.05
N ARG A 70 5.83 -19.31 16.02
CA ARG A 70 6.87 -18.61 16.78
C ARG A 70 8.17 -19.40 16.79
N ALA A 71 9.30 -18.68 16.85
CA ALA A 71 10.60 -19.30 17.01
C ALA A 71 10.82 -19.68 18.50
N VAL A 72 11.26 -20.91 18.76
CA VAL A 72 11.62 -21.37 20.09
C VAL A 72 13.08 -21.80 20.09
N PRO A 73 13.96 -21.15 20.88
CA PRO A 73 15.38 -21.49 20.94
C PRO A 73 15.58 -22.98 21.25
N GLY A 74 16.45 -23.67 20.48
CA GLY A 74 16.73 -25.08 20.62
C GLY A 74 15.65 -26.05 20.11
N VAL A 75 14.44 -25.56 19.82
CA VAL A 75 13.31 -26.39 19.32
C VAL A 75 13.07 -26.14 17.82
N GLY A 76 13.14 -24.89 17.38
CA GLY A 76 12.85 -24.49 16.00
C GLY A 76 11.61 -23.59 15.92
N THR A 77 10.89 -23.64 14.80
CA THR A 77 9.65 -22.90 14.62
C THR A 77 8.47 -23.82 14.98
N VAL A 78 7.60 -23.34 15.86
CA VAL A 78 6.42 -24.08 16.34
C VAL A 78 5.15 -23.27 16.08
N VAL A 79 4.00 -23.94 15.98
CA VAL A 79 2.68 -23.30 15.91
C VAL A 79 2.49 -22.45 17.18
N ALA A 80 2.06 -21.22 17.01
CA ALA A 80 1.81 -20.31 18.12
C ALA A 80 0.66 -20.83 18.99
N GLU A 81 0.87 -20.84 20.30
CA GLU A 81 -0.22 -21.10 21.25
C GLU A 81 -1.13 -19.86 21.28
N PRO A 82 -2.46 -20.03 21.40
CA PRO A 82 -3.33 -18.93 21.77
C PRO A 82 -2.90 -18.43 23.15
N GLU A 83 -2.33 -17.22 23.25
CA GLU A 83 -1.98 -16.68 24.56
C GLU A 83 -3.24 -16.56 25.42
N PRO A 84 -3.19 -17.01 26.71
CA PRO A 84 -4.27 -16.77 27.63
C PRO A 84 -4.38 -15.25 27.85
N HIS A 85 -5.58 -14.71 27.70
CA HIS A 85 -5.89 -13.33 28.06
C HIS A 85 -5.38 -13.02 29.46
N PRO A 86 -4.86 -11.80 29.73
CA PRO A 86 -4.62 -11.36 31.10
C PRO A 86 -5.95 -11.43 31.85
N GLN A 87 -6.01 -12.39 32.77
CA GLN A 87 -7.18 -12.61 33.60
C GLN A 87 -7.38 -11.41 34.53
N ALA A 88 -8.56 -10.79 34.44
CA ALA A 88 -9.06 -9.99 35.56
C ALA A 88 -9.11 -10.86 36.84
N PRO A 89 -8.88 -10.27 38.04
CA PRO A 89 -8.81 -11.05 39.29
C PRO A 89 -10.11 -11.77 39.56
N PRO A 90 -10.07 -13.00 40.14
CA PRO A 90 -11.23 -13.86 40.25
C PRO A 90 -12.23 -13.33 41.29
N PRO A 91 -13.53 -13.34 41.01
CA PRO A 91 -14.55 -13.29 42.06
C PRO A 91 -14.61 -14.67 42.76
N ARG A 92 -14.69 -14.62 44.08
CA ARG A 92 -14.77 -15.75 44.97
C ARG A 92 -15.95 -16.68 44.67
N ALA A 93 -15.68 -17.93 44.91
CA ALA A 93 -16.48 -19.12 44.69
C ALA A 93 -17.96 -19.05 45.10
N ALA A 94 -18.82 -19.51 44.19
CA ALA A 94 -20.07 -20.19 44.56
C ALA A 94 -20.16 -21.49 43.73
N ARG A 95 -20.29 -22.61 44.43
CA ARG A 95 -20.53 -23.94 43.88
C ARG A 95 -21.92 -24.01 43.26
N GLY A 96 -22.05 -24.66 42.10
CA GLY A 96 -23.33 -25.02 41.52
C GLY A 96 -23.16 -25.70 40.16
N GLU A 97 -23.45 -26.99 40.10
CA GLU A 97 -23.47 -27.88 38.95
C GLU A 97 -24.43 -27.39 37.85
N ALA A 98 -24.04 -27.45 36.59
CA ALA A 98 -24.85 -28.02 35.52
C ALA A 98 -24.08 -28.01 34.19
N ALA A 99 -24.04 -29.15 33.55
CA ALA A 99 -23.65 -29.33 32.16
C ALA A 99 -24.57 -28.51 31.26
N GLY A 100 -24.01 -27.57 30.50
CA GLY A 100 -24.74 -26.73 29.56
C GLY A 100 -23.86 -26.46 28.33
N GLU A 101 -24.37 -26.85 27.21
CA GLU A 101 -23.89 -26.71 25.85
C GLU A 101 -23.03 -25.44 25.63
N ARG A 102 -21.84 -25.62 25.04
CA ARG A 102 -20.99 -24.53 24.59
C ARG A 102 -21.71 -23.79 23.49
N ARG A 103 -22.40 -22.72 23.84
CA ARG A 103 -22.88 -21.73 22.88
C ARG A 103 -21.69 -21.11 22.15
N PRO A 104 -21.72 -20.95 20.81
CA PRO A 104 -20.75 -20.14 20.08
C PRO A 104 -20.74 -18.73 20.70
N ARG A 105 -19.55 -18.23 21.02
CA ARG A 105 -19.39 -16.90 21.64
C ARG A 105 -19.95 -15.83 20.71
N GLU A 106 -20.84 -14.99 21.24
CA GLU A 106 -21.51 -13.87 20.58
C GLU A 106 -20.54 -12.85 19.93
N ALA A 107 -19.24 -12.89 20.26
CA ALA A 107 -18.19 -12.06 19.65
C ALA A 107 -17.99 -12.30 18.14
N ASP A 108 -18.42 -13.46 17.62
CA ASP A 108 -18.25 -13.82 16.20
C ASP A 108 -19.42 -13.33 15.30
N SER A 109 -20.58 -13.02 15.89
CA SER A 109 -21.77 -12.60 15.15
C SER A 109 -21.69 -11.15 14.61
N GLY A 110 -20.67 -10.39 14.97
CA GLY A 110 -20.48 -8.99 14.56
C GLY A 110 -19.28 -8.75 13.65
N LEU A 111 -18.47 -9.77 13.35
CA LEU A 111 -17.30 -9.61 12.50
C LEU A 111 -17.72 -9.61 11.03
N SER A 112 -17.35 -8.58 10.28
CA SER A 112 -17.53 -8.50 8.84
C SER A 112 -16.23 -8.08 8.16
N ARG A 113 -16.10 -8.39 6.86
CA ARG A 113 -14.92 -8.01 6.06
C ARG A 113 -14.64 -6.51 6.18
N ASP A 114 -15.65 -5.66 6.03
CA ASP A 114 -15.50 -4.20 6.12
C ASP A 114 -15.07 -3.71 7.49
N ARG A 115 -15.55 -4.36 8.56
CA ARG A 115 -15.09 -4.04 9.92
C ARG A 115 -13.64 -4.42 10.15
N VAL A 116 -13.22 -5.58 9.63
CA VAL A 116 -11.83 -6.03 9.69
C VAL A 116 -10.93 -5.07 8.93
N VAL A 117 -11.32 -4.66 7.72
CA VAL A 117 -10.58 -3.70 6.90
C VAL A 117 -10.45 -2.36 7.62
N ARG A 118 -11.57 -1.78 8.13
CA ARG A 118 -11.52 -0.51 8.87
C ARG A 118 -10.67 -0.56 10.15
N ALA A 119 -10.70 -1.66 10.88
CA ALA A 119 -9.85 -1.81 12.05
C ALA A 119 -8.37 -1.92 11.66
N ALA A 120 -8.07 -2.61 10.55
CA ALA A 120 -6.71 -2.73 10.04
C ALA A 120 -6.17 -1.39 9.53
N VAL A 121 -7.00 -0.56 8.89
CA VAL A 121 -6.65 0.83 8.51
C VAL A 121 -6.26 1.62 9.76
N LYS A 122 -7.09 1.63 10.81
CA LYS A 122 -6.78 2.34 12.07
C LYS A 122 -5.46 1.89 12.72
N VAL A 123 -5.17 0.59 12.67
CA VAL A 123 -3.89 0.06 13.18
C VAL A 123 -2.73 0.56 12.33
N ALA A 124 -2.87 0.55 11.00
CA ALA A 124 -1.81 1.01 10.11
C ALA A 124 -1.58 2.54 10.22
N ASP A 125 -2.64 3.34 10.41
CA ASP A 125 -2.54 4.77 10.62
C ASP A 125 -1.83 5.13 11.93
N ALA A 126 -2.04 4.33 12.98
CA ALA A 126 -1.46 4.58 14.30
C ALA A 126 -0.06 4.00 14.50
N GLU A 127 0.23 2.87 13.89
CA GLU A 127 1.42 2.06 14.20
C GLU A 127 2.30 1.77 12.96
N GLY A 128 1.90 2.26 11.77
CA GLY A 128 2.55 1.97 10.49
C GLY A 128 2.22 0.58 9.92
N LEU A 129 2.47 0.42 8.63
CA LEU A 129 2.19 -0.84 7.91
C LEU A 129 3.06 -2.01 8.39
N ARG A 130 4.25 -1.73 8.92
CA ARG A 130 5.18 -2.76 9.45
C ARG A 130 4.63 -3.44 10.70
N ALA A 131 3.99 -2.70 11.59
CA ALA A 131 3.37 -3.22 12.80
C ALA A 131 2.08 -4.01 12.53
N LEU A 132 1.43 -3.80 11.38
CA LEU A 132 0.21 -4.48 11.00
C LEU A 132 0.43 -6.00 10.90
N SER A 133 -0.34 -6.77 11.65
CA SER A 133 -0.39 -8.23 11.58
C SER A 133 -1.81 -8.72 11.82
N MET A 134 -2.13 -9.94 11.33
CA MET A 134 -3.45 -10.56 11.58
C MET A 134 -3.74 -10.68 13.09
N ARG A 135 -2.71 -10.92 13.91
CA ARG A 135 -2.83 -10.97 15.38
C ARG A 135 -3.16 -9.59 15.96
N ARG A 136 -2.47 -8.53 15.48
CA ARG A 136 -2.72 -7.16 15.97
C ARG A 136 -4.14 -6.71 15.65
N VAL A 137 -4.62 -6.98 14.42
CA VAL A 137 -6.00 -6.66 14.02
C VAL A 137 -7.03 -7.50 14.79
N ALA A 138 -6.74 -8.79 15.03
CA ALA A 138 -7.64 -9.65 15.82
C ALA A 138 -7.79 -9.17 17.27
N ALA A 139 -6.75 -8.57 17.85
CA ALA A 139 -6.77 -8.02 19.19
C ALA A 139 -7.77 -6.86 19.32
N GLU A 140 -8.01 -6.06 18.25
CA GLU A 140 -9.03 -4.99 18.23
C GLU A 140 -10.46 -5.53 18.46
N PHE A 141 -10.69 -6.79 18.13
CA PHE A 141 -11.99 -7.44 18.28
C PHE A 141 -12.05 -8.43 19.47
N GLY A 142 -10.92 -8.64 20.16
CA GLY A 142 -10.84 -9.65 21.21
C GLY A 142 -11.06 -11.08 20.71
N VAL A 143 -10.72 -11.36 19.44
CA VAL A 143 -10.87 -12.67 18.81
C VAL A 143 -9.51 -13.29 18.47
N SER A 144 -9.51 -14.59 18.11
CA SER A 144 -8.30 -15.20 17.55
C SER A 144 -8.04 -14.73 16.13
N SER A 145 -6.76 -14.70 15.67
CA SER A 145 -6.41 -14.39 14.29
C SER A 145 -7.10 -15.33 13.29
N MET A 146 -7.41 -16.56 13.69
CA MET A 146 -8.16 -17.52 12.87
C MET A 146 -9.58 -17.05 12.53
N ALA A 147 -10.20 -16.25 13.40
CA ALA A 147 -11.51 -15.67 13.10
C ALA A 147 -11.46 -14.68 11.92
N LEU A 148 -10.35 -13.95 11.76
CA LEU A 148 -10.16 -13.01 10.65
C LEU A 148 -9.98 -13.71 9.31
N TYR A 149 -9.32 -14.89 9.29
CA TYR A 149 -9.08 -15.65 8.06
C TYR A 149 -10.36 -16.18 7.38
N ARG A 150 -11.50 -16.12 8.06
CA ARG A 150 -12.82 -16.36 7.45
C ARG A 150 -13.32 -15.18 6.59
N HIS A 151 -12.73 -14.00 6.78
CA HIS A 151 -13.13 -12.76 6.10
C HIS A 151 -12.09 -12.28 5.09
N VAL A 152 -10.81 -12.56 5.34
CA VAL A 152 -9.68 -12.20 4.46
C VAL A 152 -8.68 -13.36 4.44
N ALA A 153 -8.22 -13.75 3.26
CA ALA A 153 -7.40 -14.96 3.11
C ALA A 153 -5.98 -14.82 3.69
N ASN A 154 -5.41 -13.62 3.68
CA ASN A 154 -4.06 -13.36 4.19
C ASN A 154 -3.83 -11.86 4.40
N LYS A 155 -2.66 -11.50 4.98
CA LYS A 155 -2.26 -10.11 5.21
C LYS A 155 -2.19 -9.31 3.90
N ASP A 156 -1.71 -9.90 2.82
CA ASP A 156 -1.56 -9.19 1.53
C ASP A 156 -2.92 -8.83 0.92
N GLU A 157 -3.92 -9.71 1.05
CA GLU A 157 -5.31 -9.39 0.66
C GLU A 157 -5.89 -8.31 1.56
N LEU A 158 -5.66 -8.40 2.87
CA LEU A 158 -6.11 -7.39 3.83
C LEU A 158 -5.56 -6.01 3.45
N VAL A 159 -4.25 -5.90 3.21
CA VAL A 159 -3.62 -4.61 2.84
C VAL A 159 -4.13 -4.10 1.49
N LEU A 160 -4.39 -4.98 0.53
CA LEU A 160 -5.00 -4.59 -0.75
C LEU A 160 -6.41 -3.99 -0.55
N LEU A 161 -7.22 -4.64 0.28
CA LEU A 161 -8.57 -4.16 0.61
C LEU A 161 -8.53 -2.84 1.41
N MET A 162 -7.59 -2.69 2.33
CA MET A 162 -7.35 -1.44 3.05
C MET A 162 -7.00 -0.31 2.07
N ALA A 163 -6.02 -0.57 1.19
CA ALA A 163 -5.57 0.40 0.20
C ALA A 163 -6.69 0.85 -0.74
N ASP A 164 -7.54 -0.07 -1.22
CA ASP A 164 -8.68 0.30 -2.05
C ASP A 164 -9.77 1.03 -1.24
N ALA A 165 -10.01 0.60 0.01
CA ALA A 165 -11.07 1.16 0.85
C ALA A 165 -10.83 2.64 1.21
N VAL A 166 -9.58 3.04 1.49
CA VAL A 166 -9.29 4.44 1.86
C VAL A 166 -9.53 5.42 0.70
N PHE A 167 -9.46 4.97 -0.56
CA PHE A 167 -9.84 5.82 -1.70
C PHE A 167 -11.35 6.16 -1.74
N GLU A 168 -12.22 5.44 -0.99
CA GLU A 168 -13.63 5.80 -0.83
C GLU A 168 -13.83 7.09 0.00
N GLU A 169 -12.82 7.49 0.78
CA GLU A 169 -12.84 8.72 1.57
C GLU A 169 -12.62 9.99 0.74
N ILE A 170 -12.26 9.83 -0.52
CA ILE A 170 -12.05 10.98 -1.42
C ILE A 170 -13.41 11.51 -1.87
N GLU A 171 -13.71 12.73 -1.46
CA GLU A 171 -14.85 13.49 -1.96
C GLU A 171 -14.43 14.30 -3.18
N LEU A 172 -14.95 13.93 -4.34
CA LEU A 172 -14.67 14.66 -5.58
C LEU A 172 -15.39 16.01 -5.56
N PRO A 173 -14.73 17.13 -5.99
CA PRO A 173 -15.35 18.44 -5.99
C PRO A 173 -16.53 18.53 -6.95
N GLU A 174 -17.63 19.15 -6.48
CA GLU A 174 -18.82 19.47 -7.26
C GLU A 174 -19.11 20.98 -7.19
N PRO A 175 -19.07 21.71 -8.30
CA PRO A 175 -18.78 21.24 -9.67
C PRO A 175 -17.31 20.82 -9.86
N ALA A 176 -17.09 19.81 -10.72
CA ALA A 176 -15.75 19.39 -11.06
C ALA A 176 -15.04 20.46 -11.92
N PRO A 177 -13.72 20.69 -11.75
CA PRO A 177 -12.98 21.62 -12.58
C PRO A 177 -13.14 21.33 -14.08
N GLU A 178 -13.40 22.36 -14.89
CA GLU A 178 -13.61 22.20 -16.34
C GLU A 178 -12.30 22.06 -17.11
N GLY A 179 -11.24 22.78 -16.69
CA GLY A 179 -9.91 22.73 -17.29
C GLY A 179 -9.15 21.44 -16.93
N TRP A 180 -8.41 20.90 -17.90
CA TRP A 180 -7.58 19.72 -17.66
C TRP A 180 -6.53 19.95 -16.57
N ARG A 181 -5.88 21.14 -16.58
CA ARG A 181 -4.84 21.52 -15.62
C ARG A 181 -5.37 21.58 -14.20
N ASP A 182 -6.49 22.27 -13.99
CA ASP A 182 -7.11 22.40 -12.68
C ASP A 182 -7.63 21.05 -12.16
N ARG A 183 -8.13 20.22 -13.08
CA ARG A 183 -8.61 18.87 -12.72
C ARG A 183 -7.47 17.95 -12.31
N MET A 184 -6.34 17.97 -13.02
CA MET A 184 -5.14 17.23 -12.63
C MET A 184 -4.57 17.74 -11.30
N ALA A 185 -4.54 19.07 -11.10
CA ALA A 185 -4.13 19.66 -9.84
C ALA A 185 -5.02 19.21 -8.68
N ALA A 186 -6.36 19.25 -8.88
CA ALA A 186 -7.30 18.78 -7.87
C ALA A 186 -7.11 17.30 -7.54
N GLY A 187 -6.97 16.42 -8.56
CA GLY A 187 -6.73 15.00 -8.36
C GLY A 187 -5.43 14.70 -7.59
N ALA A 188 -4.37 15.45 -7.88
CA ALA A 188 -3.10 15.33 -7.15
C ALA A 188 -3.23 15.75 -5.67
N ARG A 189 -3.94 16.87 -5.39
CA ARG A 189 -4.18 17.34 -4.03
C ARG A 189 -5.06 16.38 -3.22
N LEU A 190 -6.11 15.83 -3.83
CA LEU A 190 -6.94 14.80 -3.19
C LEU A 190 -6.12 13.57 -2.79
N GLN A 191 -5.18 13.15 -3.65
CA GLN A 191 -4.26 12.06 -3.30
C GLN A 191 -3.29 12.49 -2.19
N TRP A 192 -2.76 13.71 -2.23
CA TRP A 192 -1.88 14.26 -1.21
C TRP A 192 -2.54 14.28 0.16
N GLU A 193 -3.77 14.77 0.25
CA GLU A 193 -4.58 14.75 1.47
C GLU A 193 -4.86 13.32 1.97
N LEU A 194 -5.09 12.38 1.06
CA LEU A 194 -5.28 10.98 1.41
C LEU A 194 -4.02 10.38 2.03
N TYR A 195 -2.84 10.68 1.48
CA TYR A 195 -1.57 10.18 2.01
C TYR A 195 -1.20 10.83 3.35
N HIS A 196 -1.60 12.06 3.62
CA HIS A 196 -1.50 12.65 4.95
C HIS A 196 -2.34 11.90 6.00
N ARG A 197 -3.53 11.46 5.62
CA ARG A 197 -4.38 10.66 6.52
C ARG A 197 -3.91 9.22 6.68
N HIS A 198 -3.29 8.67 5.64
CA HIS A 198 -2.84 7.29 5.55
C HIS A 198 -1.40 7.20 5.01
N PRO A 199 -0.37 7.60 5.78
CA PRO A 199 1.01 7.68 5.29
C PRO A 199 1.53 6.35 4.73
N TRP A 200 1.13 5.22 5.30
CA TRP A 200 1.50 3.87 4.87
C TRP A 200 1.09 3.54 3.42
N LEU A 201 0.09 4.26 2.88
CA LEU A 201 -0.47 3.97 1.56
C LEU A 201 0.55 4.27 0.45
N ALA A 202 1.33 5.33 0.56
CA ALA A 202 2.31 5.73 -0.44
C ALA A 202 3.39 4.66 -0.66
N GLN A 203 3.88 4.03 0.40
CA GLN A 203 4.86 2.94 0.32
C GLN A 203 4.26 1.62 -0.19
N TYR A 204 2.96 1.40 0.00
CA TYR A 204 2.28 0.19 -0.48
C TYR A 204 2.07 0.20 -2.00
N LEU A 205 1.87 1.37 -2.61
CA LEU A 205 1.60 1.51 -4.03
C LEU A 205 2.88 1.30 -4.85
N SER A 206 2.76 0.57 -5.96
CA SER A 206 3.89 0.27 -6.85
C SER A 206 3.51 0.53 -8.31
N LEU A 207 4.31 1.36 -8.98
CA LEU A 207 4.14 1.65 -10.40
C LEU A 207 4.57 0.49 -11.30
N THR A 208 5.56 -0.30 -10.85
CA THR A 208 6.11 -1.42 -11.63
C THR A 208 5.35 -2.73 -11.41
N ARG A 209 4.57 -2.81 -10.33
CA ARG A 209 3.74 -3.97 -9.97
C ARG A 209 2.37 -3.50 -9.50
N PRO A 210 1.59 -2.87 -10.41
CA PRO A 210 0.29 -2.33 -10.06
C PRO A 210 -0.65 -3.44 -9.56
N ARG A 211 -1.48 -3.09 -8.60
CA ARG A 211 -2.50 -3.97 -8.05
C ARG A 211 -3.88 -3.47 -8.48
N PRO A 212 -4.85 -4.36 -8.74
CA PRO A 212 -6.18 -3.95 -9.13
C PRO A 212 -6.90 -3.29 -7.94
N MET A 213 -7.04 -1.97 -7.99
CA MET A 213 -7.75 -1.15 -7.01
C MET A 213 -8.77 -0.28 -7.74
N PRO A 214 -10.03 -0.71 -7.84
CA PRO A 214 -11.04 -0.03 -8.65
C PRO A 214 -11.27 1.43 -8.26
N ARG A 215 -11.21 1.76 -6.95
CA ARG A 215 -11.42 3.14 -6.48
C ARG A 215 -10.24 4.04 -6.84
N ALA A 216 -9.01 3.57 -6.69
CA ALA A 216 -7.81 4.28 -7.12
C ALA A 216 -7.83 4.52 -8.65
N MET A 217 -8.23 3.51 -9.43
CA MET A 217 -8.38 3.63 -10.89
C MET A 217 -9.43 4.67 -11.26
N ALA A 218 -10.57 4.69 -10.57
CA ALA A 218 -11.63 5.68 -10.80
C ALA A 218 -11.13 7.13 -10.55
N LEU A 219 -10.29 7.34 -9.53
CA LEU A 219 -9.67 8.64 -9.29
C LEU A 219 -8.72 9.05 -10.43
N ILE A 220 -7.91 8.13 -10.95
CA ILE A 220 -7.03 8.40 -12.09
C ILE A 220 -7.86 8.76 -13.33
N GLU A 221 -8.90 8.01 -13.64
CA GLU A 221 -9.82 8.31 -14.73
C GLU A 221 -10.47 9.70 -14.57
N TRP A 222 -10.94 10.01 -13.37
CA TRP A 222 -11.49 11.34 -13.07
C TRP A 222 -10.45 12.43 -13.25
N THR A 223 -9.24 12.26 -12.79
CA THR A 223 -8.12 13.22 -12.88
C THR A 223 -7.76 13.50 -14.34
N MET A 224 -7.74 12.47 -15.18
CA MET A 224 -7.34 12.59 -16.59
C MET A 224 -8.49 12.92 -17.57
N ALA A 225 -9.74 12.93 -17.11
CA ALA A 225 -10.93 12.99 -17.97
C ALA A 225 -11.05 14.22 -18.89
N ARG A 226 -10.30 15.30 -18.64
CA ARG A 226 -10.32 16.53 -19.46
C ARG A 226 -9.06 16.69 -20.33
N VAL A 227 -8.12 15.76 -20.28
CA VAL A 227 -6.96 15.75 -21.18
C VAL A 227 -7.41 15.14 -22.50
N THR A 228 -7.48 15.94 -23.55
CA THR A 228 -7.95 15.53 -24.89
C THR A 228 -6.86 15.71 -25.94
N GLY A 229 -6.99 15.03 -27.08
CA GLY A 229 -6.05 15.17 -28.21
C GLY A 229 -4.74 14.41 -28.04
N MET A 230 -4.57 13.62 -26.98
CA MET A 230 -3.40 12.79 -26.74
C MET A 230 -3.65 11.35 -27.16
N ASP A 231 -2.60 10.69 -27.62
CA ASP A 231 -2.62 9.23 -27.81
C ASP A 231 -2.62 8.51 -26.43
N PRO A 232 -3.13 7.25 -26.37
CA PRO A 232 -3.26 6.54 -25.11
C PRO A 232 -1.96 6.35 -24.33
N LEU A 233 -0.82 6.19 -25.01
CA LEU A 233 0.48 6.03 -24.36
C LEU A 233 0.93 7.34 -23.69
N THR A 234 0.75 8.47 -24.35
CA THR A 234 1.02 9.79 -23.77
C THR A 234 0.13 10.06 -22.57
N LEU A 235 -1.19 9.73 -22.64
CA LEU A 235 -2.09 9.90 -21.49
C LEU A 235 -1.65 9.08 -20.27
N ILE A 236 -1.29 7.83 -20.48
CA ILE A 236 -0.82 7.01 -19.35
C ILE A 236 0.52 7.51 -18.77
N HIS A 237 1.43 8.01 -19.62
CA HIS A 237 2.67 8.60 -19.14
C HIS A 237 2.43 9.88 -18.34
N MET A 238 1.51 10.75 -18.75
CA MET A 238 1.12 11.93 -17.98
C MET A 238 0.56 11.52 -16.60
N ALA A 239 -0.37 10.56 -16.57
CA ALA A 239 -0.95 10.06 -15.33
C ALA A 239 0.12 9.44 -14.41
N LEU A 240 1.00 8.58 -14.93
CA LEU A 240 2.05 7.95 -14.16
C LEU A 240 3.13 8.94 -13.70
N THR A 241 3.46 9.96 -14.48
CA THR A 241 4.40 11.02 -14.07
C THR A 241 3.87 11.78 -12.87
N LEU A 242 2.60 12.20 -12.93
CA LEU A 242 1.95 12.87 -11.80
C LEU A 242 1.87 11.98 -10.58
N LEU A 243 1.40 10.73 -10.75
CA LEU A 243 1.31 9.75 -9.67
C LEU A 243 2.68 9.45 -9.05
N SER A 244 3.73 9.29 -9.86
CA SER A 244 5.10 9.06 -9.37
C SER A 244 5.59 10.18 -8.47
N PHE A 245 5.35 11.41 -8.87
CA PHE A 245 5.73 12.58 -8.09
C PHE A 245 4.98 12.61 -6.75
N VAL A 246 3.65 12.47 -6.78
CA VAL A 246 2.83 12.49 -5.55
C VAL A 246 3.26 11.37 -4.61
N LEU A 247 3.43 10.13 -5.11
CA LEU A 247 3.87 8.98 -4.30
C LEU A 247 5.27 9.17 -3.72
N SER A 248 6.21 9.67 -4.52
CA SER A 248 7.60 9.88 -4.07
C SER A 248 7.68 10.92 -2.97
N THR A 249 6.92 12.02 -3.09
CA THR A 249 6.88 13.05 -2.06
C THR A 249 6.17 12.55 -0.80
N ALA A 250 5.06 11.83 -0.97
CA ALA A 250 4.28 11.28 0.15
C ALA A 250 4.99 10.16 0.93
N ALA A 251 5.96 9.47 0.32
CA ALA A 251 6.75 8.46 1.02
C ALA A 251 7.49 9.04 2.25
N GLY A 252 7.88 10.31 2.19
CA GLY A 252 8.48 11.02 3.32
C GLY A 252 7.56 11.16 4.54
N LEU A 253 6.23 11.13 4.37
CA LEU A 253 5.29 11.23 5.49
C LEU A 253 5.36 10.00 6.41
N GLU A 254 5.49 8.78 5.86
CA GLU A 254 5.64 7.58 6.69
C GLU A 254 7.05 7.49 7.27
N GLU A 255 8.09 7.92 6.51
CA GLU A 255 9.46 7.97 7.02
C GLU A 255 9.60 8.91 8.22
N ASP A 256 8.96 10.08 8.20
CA ASP A 256 8.93 11.01 9.33
C ASP A 256 8.21 10.41 10.53
N LEU A 257 7.05 9.77 10.31
CA LEU A 257 6.31 9.11 11.39
C LEU A 257 7.10 7.96 12.03
N GLU A 258 7.76 7.11 11.22
CA GLU A 258 8.63 6.04 11.73
C GLU A 258 9.84 6.63 12.51
N ALA A 259 10.47 7.69 12.00
CA ALA A 259 11.60 8.35 12.65
C ALA A 259 11.19 8.98 14.00
N GLU A 260 10.02 9.61 14.07
CA GLU A 260 9.47 10.14 15.32
C GLU A 260 9.20 9.03 16.34
N GLN A 261 8.62 7.91 15.90
CA GLN A 261 8.39 6.75 16.78
C GLN A 261 9.69 6.12 17.29
N GLU A 262 10.75 6.09 16.49
CA GLU A 262 12.05 5.52 16.85
C GLU A 262 12.87 6.45 17.75
N THR A 263 12.86 7.75 17.47
CA THR A 263 13.74 8.73 18.13
C THR A 263 13.05 9.51 19.25
N GLY A 264 11.71 9.62 19.21
CA GLY A 264 10.91 10.50 20.05
C GLY A 264 11.06 11.99 19.71
N LEU A 265 11.67 12.32 18.57
CA LEU A 265 11.86 13.68 18.08
C LEU A 265 11.01 13.91 16.84
N ASP A 266 10.21 14.95 16.82
CA ASP A 266 9.58 15.43 15.61
C ASP A 266 10.61 16.03 14.64
N GLN A 267 10.20 16.30 13.39
CA GLN A 267 11.09 16.83 12.35
C GLN A 267 11.80 18.13 12.79
N SER A 268 11.12 19.04 13.48
CA SER A 268 11.68 20.32 13.91
C SER A 268 12.70 20.14 15.01
N GLN A 269 12.45 19.25 15.97
CA GLN A 269 13.37 18.90 17.06
C GLN A 269 14.61 18.18 16.52
N TRP A 270 14.41 17.28 15.52
CA TRP A 270 15.54 16.61 14.86
C TRP A 270 16.41 17.61 14.10
N MET A 271 15.80 18.54 13.34
CA MET A 271 16.54 19.61 12.63
C MET A 271 17.32 20.49 13.61
N ALA A 272 16.71 20.91 14.70
CA ALA A 272 17.38 21.69 15.75
C ALA A 272 18.57 20.93 16.37
N ALA A 273 18.44 19.62 16.57
CA ALA A 273 19.54 18.78 17.07
C ALA A 273 20.69 18.64 16.06
N MET A 274 20.42 18.72 14.76
CA MET A 274 21.41 18.66 13.69
C MET A 274 22.04 20.00 13.34
N GLU A 275 21.46 21.12 13.75
CA GLU A 275 21.90 22.49 13.43
C GLU A 275 23.41 22.71 13.65
N PRO A 276 24.03 22.34 14.81
CA PRO A 276 25.47 22.53 15.01
C PRO A 276 26.34 21.76 14.01
N THR A 277 25.84 20.60 13.53
CA THR A 277 26.54 19.78 12.53
C THR A 277 26.49 20.45 11.17
N PHE A 278 25.31 20.94 10.78
CA PHE A 278 25.14 21.69 9.54
C PHE A 278 25.96 22.99 9.53
N GLU A 279 25.93 23.77 10.60
CA GLU A 279 26.76 24.97 10.74
C GLU A 279 28.26 24.67 10.56
N GLY A 280 28.76 23.58 11.18
CA GLY A 280 30.14 23.13 11.01
C GLY A 280 30.50 22.81 9.55
N ILE A 281 29.58 22.22 8.80
CA ILE A 281 29.76 21.90 7.38
C ILE A 281 29.70 23.18 6.53
N LEU A 282 28.71 24.02 6.77
CA LEU A 282 28.46 25.24 5.98
C LEU A 282 29.55 26.31 6.17
N SER A 283 30.16 26.36 7.38
CA SER A 283 31.27 27.27 7.67
C SER A 283 32.54 27.01 6.83
N SER A 284 32.63 25.82 6.18
CA SER A 284 33.71 25.52 5.24
C SER A 284 33.72 26.41 3.98
N GLY A 285 32.63 27.08 3.67
CA GLY A 285 32.45 27.89 2.46
C GLY A 285 32.28 27.06 1.16
N SER A 286 32.28 25.71 1.27
CA SER A 286 32.16 24.81 0.12
C SER A 286 30.74 24.70 -0.44
N TYR A 287 29.74 25.16 0.30
CA TYR A 287 28.31 24.98 0.01
C TYR A 287 27.54 26.31 0.06
N PRO A 288 27.81 27.28 -0.85
CA PRO A 288 27.24 28.64 -0.77
C PRO A 288 25.72 28.64 -0.86
N MET A 289 25.12 27.79 -1.72
CA MET A 289 23.66 27.69 -1.84
C MET A 289 23.01 27.27 -0.52
N TYR A 290 23.54 26.26 0.15
CA TYR A 290 23.01 25.82 1.43
C TYR A 290 23.22 26.87 2.53
N ALA A 291 24.32 27.60 2.50
CA ALA A 291 24.59 28.69 3.44
C ALA A 291 23.57 29.85 3.29
N GLU A 292 23.15 30.17 2.08
CA GLU A 292 22.08 31.16 1.81
C GLU A 292 20.71 30.69 2.33
N MET A 293 20.45 29.38 2.32
CA MET A 293 19.19 28.79 2.78
C MET A 293 19.10 28.69 4.31
N SER A 294 20.23 28.63 5.04
CA SER A 294 20.23 28.46 6.49
C SER A 294 19.65 29.65 7.28
N GLY A 295 19.24 30.73 6.63
CA GLY A 295 18.58 31.89 7.23
C GLY A 295 17.08 32.00 6.93
N THR A 296 16.48 31.06 6.23
CA THR A 296 15.04 31.10 5.93
C THR A 296 14.24 30.49 7.08
N GLU A 297 13.28 31.25 7.61
CA GLU A 297 12.42 30.82 8.74
C GLU A 297 11.43 29.70 8.39
N GLU A 298 11.14 29.49 7.10
CA GLU A 298 10.31 28.39 6.62
C GLU A 298 11.18 27.15 6.47
N GLY A 299 10.88 26.12 7.27
CA GLY A 299 11.64 24.86 7.30
C GLY A 299 11.99 24.37 5.89
N LEU A 300 13.28 24.20 5.64
CA LEU A 300 13.91 23.80 4.38
C LEU A 300 13.29 22.55 3.73
N LEU A 301 12.55 21.75 4.49
CA LEU A 301 12.03 20.45 4.09
C LEU A 301 10.53 20.30 4.44
N ASN A 302 9.73 21.34 4.19
CA ASN A 302 8.28 21.20 4.30
C ASN A 302 7.75 20.45 3.07
N LEU A 303 7.22 19.24 3.27
CA LEU A 303 6.72 18.39 2.19
C LEU A 303 5.52 19.01 1.46
N ASP A 304 4.70 19.83 2.11
CA ASP A 304 3.57 20.50 1.47
C ASP A 304 4.04 21.58 0.47
N THR A 305 5.03 22.38 0.87
CA THR A 305 5.60 23.39 -0.04
C THR A 305 6.35 22.73 -1.19
N LEU A 306 7.06 21.62 -0.94
CA LEU A 306 7.72 20.83 -1.98
C LEU A 306 6.70 20.24 -2.94
N PHE A 307 5.60 19.69 -2.42
CA PHE A 307 4.51 19.13 -3.21
C PHE A 307 3.87 20.19 -4.11
N GLU A 308 3.48 21.34 -3.58
CA GLU A 308 2.84 22.40 -4.39
C GLU A 308 3.81 22.96 -5.44
N PHE A 309 5.07 23.16 -5.09
CA PHE A 309 6.08 23.62 -6.05
C PHE A 309 6.27 22.61 -7.19
N GLY A 310 6.45 21.33 -6.86
CA GLY A 310 6.66 20.27 -7.85
C GLY A 310 5.44 20.02 -8.71
N LEU A 311 4.23 20.02 -8.12
CA LEU A 311 2.97 19.91 -8.84
C LEU A 311 2.85 21.01 -9.89
N ALA A 312 3.10 22.27 -9.53
CA ALA A 312 3.05 23.40 -10.47
C ALA A 312 4.04 23.19 -11.64
N ARG A 313 5.28 22.78 -11.37
CA ARG A 313 6.32 22.56 -12.42
C ARG A 313 5.97 21.41 -13.35
N ILE A 314 5.40 20.33 -12.83
CA ILE A 314 4.94 19.19 -13.64
C ILE A 314 3.80 19.63 -14.56
N LEU A 315 2.83 20.36 -14.03
CA LEU A 315 1.69 20.86 -14.82
C LEU A 315 2.13 21.87 -15.88
N ASP A 316 3.10 22.77 -15.60
CA ASP A 316 3.69 23.66 -16.59
C ASP A 316 4.35 22.88 -17.75
N GLY A 317 5.08 21.83 -17.44
CA GLY A 317 5.68 20.95 -18.46
C GLY A 317 4.63 20.19 -19.28
N MET A 318 3.55 19.77 -18.67
CA MET A 318 2.42 19.12 -19.36
C MET A 318 1.67 20.10 -20.25
N GLU A 319 1.54 21.38 -19.85
CA GLU A 319 0.89 22.42 -20.64
C GLU A 319 1.59 22.63 -22.01
N VAL A 320 2.93 22.69 -21.98
CA VAL A 320 3.72 22.75 -23.22
C VAL A 320 3.46 21.56 -24.16
N LEU A 321 3.27 20.37 -23.59
CA LEU A 321 2.96 19.17 -24.36
C LEU A 321 1.56 19.26 -24.99
N VAL A 322 0.56 19.68 -24.19
CA VAL A 322 -0.84 19.83 -24.65
C VAL A 322 -0.94 20.88 -25.75
N GLU A 323 -0.29 22.04 -25.57
CA GLU A 323 -0.26 23.13 -26.58
C GLU A 323 0.39 22.69 -27.90
N ARG A 324 1.51 21.99 -27.84
CA ARG A 324 2.17 21.47 -29.06
C ARG A 324 1.26 20.50 -29.83
N ARG A 325 0.58 19.60 -29.14
CA ARG A 325 -0.37 18.68 -29.79
C ARG A 325 -1.57 19.41 -30.40
N ALA A 326 -2.10 20.43 -29.72
CA ALA A 326 -3.17 21.24 -30.26
C ALA A 326 -2.75 21.97 -31.54
N ALA A 327 -1.51 22.49 -31.59
CA ALA A 327 -0.95 23.14 -32.77
C ALA A 327 -0.73 22.17 -33.94
N GLU A 328 -0.24 20.95 -33.69
CA GLU A 328 -0.05 19.90 -34.70
C GLU A 328 -1.38 19.37 -35.24
N GLY A 329 -2.42 19.23 -34.41
CA GLY A 329 -3.75 18.77 -34.81
C GLY A 329 -4.58 19.83 -35.57
N GLY A 330 -4.21 21.09 -35.49
CA GLY A 330 -4.85 22.20 -36.18
C GLY A 330 -4.38 22.43 -37.63
N THR A 331 -3.33 21.76 -38.10
CA THR A 331 -2.87 21.88 -39.48
C THR A 331 -3.73 20.96 -40.35
N PRO A 332 -4.54 21.48 -41.30
CA PRO A 332 -5.27 20.62 -42.23
C PRO A 332 -4.25 19.84 -43.04
N SER A 333 -4.39 18.51 -43.02
CA SER A 333 -3.70 17.63 -43.97
C SER A 333 -4.05 18.14 -45.39
N GLU A 334 -3.14 18.89 -46.01
CA GLU A 334 -3.20 19.15 -47.47
C GLU A 334 -3.09 17.77 -48.11
N THR A 335 -4.23 17.25 -48.50
CA THR A 335 -4.33 16.13 -49.44
C THR A 335 -3.67 16.58 -50.72
N PRO A 336 -2.59 15.97 -51.22
CA PRO A 336 -2.08 16.30 -52.53
C PRO A 336 -3.16 15.90 -53.54
N SER A 337 -3.77 16.92 -54.12
CA SER A 337 -4.69 16.76 -55.26
C SER A 337 -3.91 16.17 -56.41
N GLY A 338 -4.00 14.84 -56.52
CA GLY A 338 -3.54 14.07 -57.70
C GLY A 338 -4.33 14.50 -58.92
N THR A 339 -3.70 15.31 -59.76
CA THR A 339 -4.16 15.64 -61.11
C THR A 339 -4.32 14.34 -61.90
N PRO A 340 -5.49 14.06 -62.46
CA PRO A 340 -5.60 12.95 -63.39
C PRO A 340 -5.03 13.42 -64.72
N ASN A 341 -3.86 12.98 -65.09
CA ASN A 341 -3.32 13.20 -66.42
C ASN A 341 -3.98 12.25 -67.43
N GLY A 342 -4.64 12.91 -68.33
CA GLY A 342 -5.49 12.32 -69.33
C GLY A 342 -4.74 11.53 -70.42
N THR A 343 -5.47 10.57 -70.91
CA THR A 343 -5.61 10.10 -72.29
C THR A 343 -4.53 10.48 -73.33
N ARG A 344 -3.94 9.45 -73.96
CA ARG A 344 -3.90 9.32 -75.45
C ARG A 344 -3.26 7.99 -75.81
N ARG A 345 -4.08 7.12 -76.42
CA ARG A 345 -4.09 6.67 -77.84
C ARG A 345 -2.71 6.29 -78.42
N GLY A 346 -2.59 5.09 -78.83
CA GLY A 346 -1.67 4.48 -79.77
C GLY A 346 -1.88 3.00 -79.78
#